data_f7d0d52ec28de4ef7ab378ea360a53c8
#
_entry.id   f7d0d52ec28de4ef7ab378ea360a53c8
#
_cell.length_a   1.000
_cell.length_b   1.000
_cell.length_c   1.000
_cell.angle_alpha   90.00
_cell.angle_beta   90.00
_cell.angle_gamma   90.00
#
_symmetry.space_group_name_H-M   'P 1'
#
loop_
_entity.id
_entity.type
_entity.pdbx_description
1 polymer ?
#
loop_
_entity_poly.entity_id
_entity_poly.type
_entity_poly.pdbx_seq_one_letter_code
_entity_poly.pdbx_strand_id
1 'polypeptide(L)'
;MTERTLFLQGKYHFFFQYSPFDPEGGLKVWGEYTGTDLVHWQYEGTPLLPDSPWDCHGVYSGCAFTEDGLLDIFYTGNVKLDGDYDYVNSGREANTIYTCSEDGIHFREKECLLEMKDYPTGYTNHIRDPKVWKAGDTCYMVLGGRKKDNREPCSYMHPKIKKALGNL
;
A
#
# COMPACT_ATOMS: atom_id res chain seq x y z
N MET A 1 -2.61 10.81 4.33
CA MET A 1 -1.59 10.24 3.42
C MET A 1 -0.25 10.80 3.88
N THR A 2 0.63 9.99 4.44
CA THR A 2 1.99 10.43 4.78
C THR A 2 2.86 10.17 3.57
N GLU A 3 2.83 11.10 2.65
CA GLU A 3 3.74 11.15 1.53
C GLU A 3 5.14 11.34 2.10
N ARG A 4 6.01 10.37 1.92
CA ARG A 4 7.43 10.51 2.23
C ARG A 4 8.17 10.59 0.93
N THR A 5 8.89 11.66 0.77
CA THR A 5 9.90 11.77 -0.28
C THR A 5 11.00 10.76 0.04
N LEU A 6 11.21 9.83 -0.84
CA LEU A 6 12.21 8.77 -0.73
C LEU A 6 13.42 9.14 -1.56
N PHE A 7 14.61 8.79 -1.11
CA PHE A 7 15.83 9.04 -1.86
C PHE A 7 16.47 7.71 -2.26
N LEU A 8 16.55 7.47 -3.57
CA LEU A 8 17.09 6.25 -4.16
C LEU A 8 17.89 6.61 -5.40
N GLN A 9 19.07 6.03 -5.56
CA GLN A 9 19.94 6.23 -6.72
C GLN A 9 20.18 7.71 -7.12
N GLY A 10 20.29 8.61 -6.13
CA GLY A 10 20.55 10.03 -6.36
C GLY A 10 19.33 10.86 -6.75
N LYS A 11 18.14 10.29 -6.69
CA LYS A 11 16.88 10.98 -6.97
C LYS A 11 15.93 10.88 -5.78
N TYR A 12 15.10 11.89 -5.61
CA TYR A 12 13.92 11.86 -4.77
C TYR A 12 12.76 11.24 -5.55
N HIS A 13 12.05 10.33 -4.93
CA HIS A 13 10.87 9.64 -5.48
C HIS A 13 9.63 10.09 -4.70
N PHE A 14 8.62 10.50 -5.42
CA PHE A 14 7.34 10.94 -4.86
C PHE A 14 6.20 10.14 -5.48
N PHE A 15 5.62 9.24 -4.69
CA PHE A 15 4.47 8.44 -5.11
C PHE A 15 3.17 9.08 -4.65
N PHE A 16 2.16 9.02 -5.50
CA PHE A 16 0.84 9.55 -5.20
C PHE A 16 -0.25 8.64 -5.73
N GLN A 17 -1.38 8.62 -5.03
CA GLN A 17 -2.56 7.91 -5.51
C GLN A 17 -3.17 8.68 -6.67
N TYR A 18 -3.39 7.99 -7.78
CA TYR A 18 -3.87 8.58 -9.02
C TYR A 18 -5.11 7.83 -9.52
N SER A 19 -6.12 8.56 -9.98
CA SER A 19 -7.35 8.05 -10.56
C SER A 19 -7.54 8.63 -11.96
N PRO A 20 -6.82 8.11 -12.98
CA PRO A 20 -6.74 8.75 -14.30
C PRO A 20 -8.05 8.71 -15.09
N PHE A 21 -8.95 7.77 -14.78
CA PHE A 21 -10.14 7.51 -15.59
C PHE A 21 -11.43 8.07 -14.99
N ASP A 22 -11.43 8.41 -13.70
CA ASP A 22 -12.61 8.88 -13.00
C ASP A 22 -12.24 9.73 -11.78
N PRO A 23 -12.54 11.03 -11.79
CA PRO A 23 -12.25 11.90 -10.67
C PRO A 23 -13.08 11.59 -9.41
N GLU A 24 -14.23 10.93 -9.57
CA GLU A 24 -15.14 10.62 -8.45
C GLU A 24 -14.85 9.29 -7.75
N GLY A 25 -13.81 8.58 -8.13
CA GLY A 25 -13.38 7.41 -7.38
C GLY A 25 -13.23 6.11 -8.14
N GLY A 26 -12.93 6.18 -9.42
CA GLY A 26 -12.62 5.03 -10.27
C GLY A 26 -11.38 4.24 -9.83
N LEU A 27 -10.85 3.47 -10.74
CA LEU A 27 -9.68 2.63 -10.51
C LEU A 27 -8.48 3.45 -10.04
N LYS A 28 -7.90 3.06 -8.91
CA LYS A 28 -6.74 3.71 -8.30
C LYS A 28 -5.46 3.02 -8.72
N VAL A 29 -4.48 3.82 -9.11
CA VAL A 29 -3.10 3.41 -9.37
C VAL A 29 -2.16 4.31 -8.55
N TRP A 30 -0.86 4.00 -8.54
CA TRP A 30 0.13 4.95 -8.03
C TRP A 30 0.89 5.56 -9.19
N GLY A 31 0.87 6.88 -9.26
CA GLY A 31 1.74 7.68 -10.09
C GLY A 31 3.03 8.02 -9.38
N GLU A 32 4.05 8.37 -10.13
CA GLU A 32 5.37 8.73 -9.62
C GLU A 32 5.90 10.00 -10.26
N TYR A 33 6.52 10.82 -9.42
CA TYR A 33 7.43 11.88 -9.82
C TYR A 33 8.82 11.59 -9.26
N THR A 34 9.85 11.89 -10.06
CA THR A 34 11.24 11.92 -9.59
C THR A 34 11.85 13.30 -9.74
N GLY A 35 12.84 13.60 -8.91
CA GLY A 35 13.57 14.87 -8.95
C GLY A 35 14.91 14.78 -8.24
N THR A 36 15.80 15.72 -8.50
CA THR A 36 17.13 15.76 -7.86
C THR A 36 17.25 16.82 -6.77
N ASP A 37 16.28 17.74 -6.67
CA ASP A 37 16.38 18.94 -5.81
C ASP A 37 15.10 19.30 -5.05
N LEU A 38 14.08 18.46 -5.01
CA LEU A 38 12.77 18.69 -4.37
C LEU A 38 11.95 19.87 -4.94
N VAL A 39 12.43 20.52 -6.00
CA VAL A 39 11.77 21.66 -6.64
C VAL A 39 11.33 21.29 -8.05
N HIS A 40 12.24 20.66 -8.81
CA HIS A 40 11.98 20.24 -10.19
C HIS A 40 11.65 18.77 -10.23
N TRP A 41 10.45 18.45 -10.71
CA TRP A 41 9.91 17.11 -10.75
C TRP A 41 9.62 16.67 -12.17
N GLN A 42 9.98 15.44 -12.48
CA GLN A 42 9.64 14.76 -13.72
C GLN A 42 8.60 13.70 -13.44
N TYR A 43 7.53 13.66 -14.21
CA TYR A 43 6.54 12.59 -14.16
C TYR A 43 7.06 11.34 -14.85
N GLU A 44 7.12 10.23 -14.12
CA GLU A 44 7.62 8.94 -14.61
C GLU A 44 6.51 7.98 -15.05
N GLY A 45 5.26 8.39 -14.90
CA GLY A 45 4.11 7.56 -15.23
C GLY A 45 3.45 6.91 -14.04
N THR A 46 2.90 5.72 -14.26
CA THR A 46 2.15 4.94 -13.24
C THR A 46 2.81 3.57 -13.04
N PRO A 47 3.90 3.50 -12.27
CA PRO A 47 4.68 2.26 -12.13
C PRO A 47 3.96 1.17 -11.33
N LEU A 48 2.97 1.51 -10.50
CA LEU A 48 2.25 0.54 -9.70
C LEU A 48 0.77 0.46 -10.10
N LEU A 49 0.45 -0.61 -10.82
CA LEU A 49 -0.87 -0.88 -11.41
C LEU A 49 -1.62 -1.97 -10.62
N PRO A 50 -2.95 -2.05 -10.73
CA PRO A 50 -3.77 -3.09 -10.11
C PRO A 50 -3.80 -4.36 -11.00
N ASP A 51 -2.68 -5.06 -11.07
CA ASP A 51 -2.42 -6.17 -11.98
C ASP A 51 -2.30 -7.54 -11.28
N SER A 52 -2.73 -7.62 -10.02
CA SER A 52 -2.78 -8.86 -9.26
C SER A 52 -4.21 -9.20 -8.80
N PRO A 53 -4.51 -10.47 -8.46
CA PRO A 53 -5.83 -10.84 -7.96
C PRO A 53 -6.18 -10.17 -6.62
N TRP A 54 -5.19 -9.70 -5.88
CA TRP A 54 -5.37 -9.07 -4.56
C TRP A 54 -5.60 -7.56 -4.63
N ASP A 55 -5.44 -6.94 -5.79
CA ASP A 55 -5.60 -5.49 -6.00
C ASP A 55 -6.33 -5.11 -7.29
N CYS A 56 -6.97 -6.05 -7.97
CA CYS A 56 -7.56 -5.87 -9.30
C CYS A 56 -8.59 -4.72 -9.41
N HIS A 57 -9.08 -4.20 -8.28
CA HIS A 57 -9.97 -3.03 -8.24
C HIS A 57 -9.31 -1.81 -7.59
N GLY A 58 -8.00 -1.78 -7.53
CA GLY A 58 -7.23 -0.59 -7.19
C GLY A 58 -6.08 -0.79 -6.21
N VAL A 59 -5.01 -0.05 -6.47
CA VAL A 59 -3.86 0.14 -5.59
C VAL A 59 -4.17 1.31 -4.68
N TYR A 60 -4.47 1.03 -3.40
CA TYR A 60 -4.86 2.05 -2.44
C TYR A 60 -3.65 2.54 -1.62
N SER A 61 -3.91 3.40 -0.65
CA SER A 61 -2.86 4.03 0.15
C SER A 61 -1.98 3.04 0.91
N GLY A 62 -0.76 3.47 1.18
CA GLY A 62 0.23 2.68 1.87
C GLY A 62 1.45 3.50 2.28
N CYS A 63 2.58 2.87 2.39
CA CYS A 63 3.85 3.53 2.68
C CYS A 63 4.99 2.88 1.90
N ALA A 64 6.08 3.61 1.82
CA ALA A 64 7.33 3.13 1.29
C ALA A 64 8.49 3.54 2.19
N PHE A 65 9.61 2.83 2.10
CA PHE A 65 10.91 3.23 2.65
C PHE A 65 12.04 2.64 1.80
N THR A 66 13.23 3.16 1.96
CA THR A 66 14.42 2.66 1.28
C THR A 66 15.35 1.99 2.28
N GLU A 67 15.82 0.80 1.95
CA GLU A 67 16.83 0.06 2.71
C GLU A 67 17.74 -0.72 1.74
N ASP A 68 19.03 -0.68 1.97
CA ASP A 68 20.05 -1.42 1.20
C ASP A 68 19.95 -1.27 -0.33
N GLY A 69 19.56 -0.09 -0.79
CA GLY A 69 19.42 0.22 -2.22
C GLY A 69 18.13 -0.30 -2.86
N LEU A 70 17.20 -0.81 -2.05
CA LEU A 70 15.86 -1.18 -2.45
C LEU A 70 14.83 -0.15 -1.97
N LEU A 71 13.80 0.02 -2.74
CA LEU A 71 12.57 0.72 -2.39
C LEU A 71 11.51 -0.31 -2.08
N ASP A 72 11.15 -0.42 -0.81
CA ASP A 72 10.10 -1.31 -0.31
C ASP A 72 8.78 -0.56 -0.26
N ILE A 73 7.73 -1.11 -0.87
CA ILE A 73 6.38 -0.56 -0.86
C ILE A 73 5.42 -1.53 -0.20
N PHE A 74 4.62 -0.99 0.72
CA PHE A 74 3.50 -1.67 1.37
C PHE A 74 2.24 -0.86 1.13
N TYR A 75 1.20 -1.50 0.61
CA TYR A 75 -0.03 -0.81 0.28
C TYR A 75 -1.27 -1.70 0.48
N THR A 76 -2.43 -1.10 0.37
CA THR A 76 -3.70 -1.80 0.43
C THR A 76 -4.16 -2.12 -0.98
N GLY A 77 -4.23 -3.41 -1.31
CA GLY A 77 -4.89 -3.92 -2.50
C GLY A 77 -6.40 -3.99 -2.27
N ASN A 78 -7.16 -3.42 -3.19
CA ASN A 78 -8.62 -3.42 -3.12
C ASN A 78 -9.23 -4.38 -4.12
N VAL A 79 -10.13 -5.23 -3.63
CA VAL A 79 -10.96 -6.11 -4.46
C VAL A 79 -12.43 -5.84 -4.15
N LYS A 80 -13.25 -5.70 -5.18
CA LYS A 80 -14.71 -5.62 -5.06
C LYS A 80 -15.29 -6.96 -5.48
N LEU A 81 -16.10 -7.55 -4.62
CA LEU A 81 -16.79 -8.80 -4.90
C LEU A 81 -18.04 -8.54 -5.78
N ASP A 82 -18.35 -9.48 -6.64
CA ASP A 82 -19.57 -9.43 -7.43
C ASP A 82 -20.80 -9.60 -6.53
N GLY A 83 -21.80 -8.76 -6.71
CA GLY A 83 -23.04 -8.80 -5.96
C GLY A 83 -23.63 -7.41 -5.70
N ASP A 84 -24.80 -7.40 -5.08
CA ASP A 84 -25.47 -6.17 -4.65
C ASP A 84 -24.93 -5.72 -3.28
N TYR A 85 -23.81 -5.02 -3.30
CA TYR A 85 -23.10 -4.53 -2.12
C TYR A 85 -23.01 -3.01 -2.10
N ASP A 86 -22.98 -2.44 -0.92
CA ASP A 86 -22.71 -1.01 -0.72
C ASP A 86 -21.21 -0.65 -0.83
N TYR A 87 -20.32 -1.65 -0.83
CA TYR A 87 -18.86 -1.53 -0.84
C TYR A 87 -18.27 -0.66 0.28
N VAL A 88 -19.08 -0.33 1.27
CA VAL A 88 -18.67 0.38 2.48
C VAL A 88 -18.65 -0.58 3.67
N ASN A 89 -19.73 -1.33 3.87
CA ASN A 89 -19.85 -2.27 4.97
C ASN A 89 -19.60 -3.72 4.56
N SER A 90 -19.79 -4.02 3.26
CA SER A 90 -19.65 -5.38 2.70
C SER A 90 -19.21 -5.34 1.23
N GLY A 91 -18.89 -6.52 0.66
CA GLY A 91 -18.55 -6.67 -0.75
C GLY A 91 -17.17 -6.20 -1.15
N ARG A 92 -16.27 -5.98 -0.20
CA ARG A 92 -14.90 -5.55 -0.44
C ARG A 92 -13.90 -6.41 0.33
N GLU A 93 -12.75 -6.64 -0.29
CA GLU A 93 -11.56 -7.14 0.38
C GLU A 93 -10.50 -6.04 0.38
N ALA A 94 -9.80 -5.94 1.50
CA ALA A 94 -8.65 -5.06 1.66
C ALA A 94 -7.45 -5.93 2.05
N ASN A 95 -6.56 -6.15 1.10
CA ASN A 95 -5.39 -7.00 1.26
C ASN A 95 -4.16 -6.13 1.52
N THR A 96 -3.26 -6.58 2.40
CA THR A 96 -1.97 -5.91 2.59
C THR A 96 -0.96 -6.52 1.65
N ILE A 97 -0.43 -5.71 0.74
CA ILE A 97 0.46 -6.14 -0.34
C ILE A 97 1.83 -5.51 -0.17
N TYR A 98 2.85 -6.27 -0.52
CA TYR A 98 4.25 -5.86 -0.60
C TYR A 98 4.78 -6.03 -2.02
N THR A 99 5.64 -5.12 -2.41
CA THR A 99 6.52 -5.23 -3.57
C THR A 99 7.75 -4.36 -3.36
N CYS A 100 8.81 -4.56 -4.15
CA CYS A 100 10.00 -3.74 -4.08
C CYS A 100 10.56 -3.43 -5.46
N SER A 101 11.40 -2.40 -5.52
CA SER A 101 12.05 -1.94 -6.73
C SER A 101 13.46 -1.44 -6.45
N GLU A 102 14.37 -1.62 -7.41
CA GLU A 102 15.74 -1.09 -7.37
C GLU A 102 15.82 0.33 -7.96
N ASP A 103 14.87 0.70 -8.79
CA ASP A 103 14.88 1.97 -9.54
C ASP A 103 13.64 2.87 -9.32
N GLY A 104 12.64 2.37 -8.57
CA GLY A 104 11.36 3.03 -8.35
C GLY A 104 10.34 2.85 -9.47
N ILE A 105 10.75 2.37 -10.63
CA ILE A 105 9.91 2.27 -11.84
C ILE A 105 9.51 0.82 -12.13
N HIS A 106 10.47 -0.11 -12.02
CA HIS A 106 10.24 -1.53 -12.27
C HIS A 106 10.09 -2.28 -10.96
N PHE A 107 8.87 -2.67 -10.66
CA PHE A 107 8.55 -3.40 -9.43
C PHE A 107 8.61 -4.91 -9.65
N ARG A 108 9.10 -5.62 -8.63
CA ARG A 108 9.11 -7.08 -8.58
C ARG A 108 7.69 -7.62 -8.43
N GLU A 109 7.56 -8.94 -8.52
CA GLU A 109 6.28 -9.62 -8.29
C GLU A 109 5.70 -9.23 -6.92
N LYS A 110 4.38 -9.01 -6.91
CA LYS A 110 3.64 -8.63 -5.70
C LYS A 110 3.45 -9.81 -4.77
N GLU A 111 3.60 -9.59 -3.48
CA GLU A 111 3.32 -10.56 -2.43
C GLU A 111 2.15 -10.09 -1.57
N CYS A 112 1.13 -10.93 -1.42
CA CYS A 112 0.05 -10.67 -0.47
C CYS A 112 0.48 -11.14 0.92
N LEU A 113 0.76 -10.17 1.80
CA LEU A 113 1.19 -10.43 3.17
C LEU A 113 0.04 -10.81 4.09
N LEU A 114 -1.11 -10.14 3.95
CA LEU A 114 -2.31 -10.36 4.75
C LEU A 114 -3.55 -10.28 3.86
N GLU A 115 -4.38 -11.29 3.95
CA GLU A 115 -5.73 -11.33 3.38
C GLU A 115 -6.79 -11.10 4.46
N MET A 116 -8.06 -10.97 4.09
CA MET A 116 -9.17 -10.77 5.03
C MET A 116 -9.25 -11.82 6.14
N LYS A 117 -8.82 -13.06 5.87
CA LYS A 117 -8.80 -14.16 6.85
C LYS A 117 -7.75 -14.00 7.96
N ASP A 118 -6.72 -13.20 7.71
CA ASP A 118 -5.56 -13.01 8.60
C ASP A 118 -5.81 -11.89 9.60
N TYR A 119 -6.83 -11.07 9.38
CA TYR A 119 -7.17 -9.97 10.29
C TYR A 119 -8.00 -10.44 11.49
N PRO A 120 -7.91 -9.75 12.62
CA PRO A 120 -8.66 -10.12 13.82
C PRO A 120 -10.16 -10.10 13.60
N THR A 121 -10.86 -11.01 14.27
CA THR A 121 -12.32 -11.00 14.32
C THR A 121 -12.84 -9.71 14.96
N GLY A 122 -13.99 -9.21 14.50
CA GLY A 122 -14.60 -7.97 15.00
C GLY A 122 -14.30 -6.72 14.20
N TYR A 123 -13.42 -6.79 13.21
CA TYR A 123 -13.21 -5.73 12.24
C TYR A 123 -14.12 -5.90 11.02
N THR A 124 -14.40 -4.79 10.34
CA THR A 124 -15.03 -4.78 9.02
C THR A 124 -13.97 -5.05 7.94
N ASN A 125 -14.37 -5.08 6.68
CA ASN A 125 -13.45 -5.20 5.54
C ASN A 125 -12.67 -3.88 5.27
N HIS A 126 -12.73 -2.91 6.17
CA HIS A 126 -11.94 -1.69 6.14
C HIS A 126 -10.75 -1.81 7.11
N ILE A 127 -9.76 -2.63 6.73
CA ILE A 127 -8.43 -2.65 7.35
C ILE A 127 -7.45 -2.29 6.26
N ARG A 128 -6.77 -1.13 6.38
CA ARG A 128 -6.01 -0.54 5.27
C ARG A 128 -4.94 0.44 5.73
N ASP A 129 -4.28 1.04 4.74
CA ASP A 129 -3.28 2.10 4.90
C ASP A 129 -2.09 1.64 5.76
N PRO A 130 -1.37 0.56 5.35
CA PRO A 130 -0.25 0.05 6.12
C PRO A 130 0.81 1.12 6.30
N LYS A 131 1.31 1.23 7.54
CA LYS A 131 2.50 1.98 7.87
C LYS A 131 3.53 1.04 8.46
N VAL A 132 4.66 0.90 7.76
CA VAL A 132 5.76 0.03 8.15
C VAL A 132 6.95 0.87 8.59
N TRP A 133 7.65 0.40 9.61
CA TRP A 133 8.93 0.96 10.03
C TRP A 133 9.81 -0.12 10.65
N LYS A 134 11.11 0.09 10.65
CA LYS A 134 12.10 -0.79 11.28
C LYS A 134 12.58 -0.16 12.59
N ALA A 135 12.73 -0.98 13.63
CA ALA A 135 13.34 -0.61 14.90
C ALA A 135 14.28 -1.74 15.33
N GLY A 136 15.57 -1.50 15.25
CA GLY A 136 16.59 -2.56 15.32
C GLY A 136 16.39 -3.58 14.20
N ASP A 137 16.43 -4.85 14.53
CA ASP A 137 16.20 -5.96 13.59
C ASP A 137 14.74 -6.36 13.43
N THR A 138 13.81 -5.55 13.90
CA THR A 138 12.39 -5.86 13.85
C THR A 138 11.63 -4.85 13.02
N CYS A 139 10.85 -5.35 12.06
CA CYS A 139 9.89 -4.56 11.30
C CYS A 139 8.53 -4.62 11.99
N TYR A 140 7.90 -3.46 12.08
CA TYR A 140 6.58 -3.26 12.65
C TYR A 140 5.65 -2.71 11.58
N MET A 141 4.39 -3.13 11.62
CA MET A 141 3.34 -2.58 10.78
C MET A 141 2.13 -2.19 11.62
N VAL A 142 1.57 -1.03 11.32
CA VAL A 142 0.27 -0.61 11.82
C VAL A 142 -0.69 -0.43 10.64
N LEU A 143 -1.94 -0.83 10.83
CA LEU A 143 -3.03 -0.70 9.88
C LEU A 143 -4.17 0.09 10.51
N GLY A 144 -4.82 0.94 9.74
CA GLY A 144 -6.07 1.55 10.13
C GLY A 144 -7.21 0.54 9.99
N GLY A 145 -8.01 0.32 11.04
CA GLY A 145 -9.09 -0.65 11.01
C GLY A 145 -10.39 -0.09 11.57
N ARG A 146 -11.54 -0.42 10.96
CA ARG A 146 -12.88 -0.09 11.44
C ARG A 146 -13.54 -1.31 12.09
N LYS A 147 -13.95 -1.17 13.34
CA LYS A 147 -14.69 -2.22 14.06
C LYS A 147 -16.16 -2.31 13.60
N LYS A 148 -16.72 -3.53 13.68
CA LYS A 148 -18.13 -3.81 13.32
C LYS A 148 -19.14 -3.13 14.26
N ASP A 149 -18.75 -2.83 15.48
CA ASP A 149 -19.60 -2.16 16.47
C ASP A 149 -19.60 -0.63 16.36
N ASN A 150 -19.03 -0.08 15.30
CA ASN A 150 -18.88 1.35 15.02
C ASN A 150 -18.19 2.17 16.13
N ARG A 151 -17.53 1.53 17.10
CA ARG A 151 -16.65 2.22 18.02
C ARG A 151 -15.45 2.74 17.27
N GLU A 152 -14.79 3.75 17.82
CA GLU A 152 -13.72 4.52 17.19
C GLU A 152 -12.72 3.70 16.36
N PRO A 153 -12.18 4.27 15.28
CA PRO A 153 -11.19 3.60 14.44
C PRO A 153 -10.01 3.15 15.31
N CYS A 154 -9.76 1.86 15.34
CA CYS A 154 -8.63 1.28 16.03
C CYS A 154 -7.48 1.08 15.06
N SER A 155 -6.28 1.43 15.48
CA SER A 155 -5.07 0.97 14.81
C SER A 155 -4.81 -0.49 15.21
N TYR A 156 -4.64 -1.36 14.23
CA TYR A 156 -4.20 -2.73 14.44
C TYR A 156 -2.69 -2.79 14.22
N MET A 157 -1.95 -3.23 15.24
CA MET A 157 -0.51 -3.40 15.17
C MET A 157 -0.17 -4.88 14.95
N HIS A 158 0.47 -5.20 13.82
CA HIS A 158 0.95 -6.55 13.56
C HIS A 158 2.40 -6.67 14.05
N PRO A 159 2.71 -7.61 14.97
CA PRO A 159 3.99 -7.63 15.65
C PRO A 159 5.19 -8.14 14.85
N LYS A 160 5.03 -8.73 13.66
CA LYS A 160 6.18 -9.23 12.87
C LYS A 160 5.85 -9.39 11.39
N ILE A 161 6.46 -8.59 10.54
CA ILE A 161 6.58 -8.88 9.12
C ILE A 161 7.98 -9.47 8.85
N LYS A 162 8.28 -10.60 9.49
CA LYS A 162 9.58 -11.26 9.29
C LYS A 162 9.73 -11.96 7.94
N LYS A 163 8.65 -12.16 7.19
CA LYS A 163 8.66 -13.05 6.03
C LYS A 163 8.96 -12.33 4.70
N ALA A 164 8.48 -11.14 4.52
CA ALA A 164 8.73 -10.37 3.29
C ALA A 164 10.13 -9.74 3.24
N LEU A 165 10.68 -9.40 4.41
CA LEU A 165 12.02 -8.81 4.56
C LEU A 165 13.07 -9.82 5.02
N GLY A 166 12.74 -11.09 5.10
CA GLY A 166 13.53 -12.14 5.76
C GLY A 166 14.60 -12.84 4.94
N ASN A 167 14.94 -12.33 3.77
CA ASN A 167 16.07 -12.79 2.95
C ASN A 167 16.91 -11.62 2.41
N LEU A 168 17.06 -10.59 3.21
CA LEU A 168 18.06 -9.55 3.00
C LEU A 168 19.27 -9.78 3.89
#